data_f53f98707570aea7f6d5ddde3612a3be
#
_entry.id   f53f98707570aea7f6d5ddde3612a3be
#
_cell.length_a   1.000
_cell.length_b   1.000
_cell.length_c   1.000
_cell.angle_alpha   90.00
_cell.angle_beta   90.00
_cell.angle_gamma   90.00
#
_symmetry.space_group_name_H-M   'P 1'
#
loop_
_entity.id
_entity.type
_entity.pdbx_description
1 polymer ?
#
loop_
_entity_poly.entity_id
_entity_poly.type
_entity_poly.pdbx_seq_one_letter_code
_entity_poly.pdbx_strand_id
1 'polypeptide(L)'
;MEVLENCLFSVQKAMQTIDGEIIIVDNNSNDGSKESLPSKFWGVKFIFNNENLGFAKACNQGSKISSGDFILFLNPDSVLSETCLTDCVSFFKTHQDAGAVGVRMLDDKGKFLKESKRGLPSPSASFYKLFGVTAIFPVSKTIAKYYQGHLPENENNPVEVLSGAFMMIKRAVFEKVNGFDEAFFLYGEDIDLSLRISQLGYKNYYLGKISIMHLKGGSTTYNYKYVDDFYGAMKLFVKKHYNDKSTLYRLFLHAGISVRKMLSILALPFR
;
A
#
# COMPACT_ATOMS: atom_id res chain seq x y z
N MET A 1 -12.97 -6.98 -13.87
CA MET A 1 -12.21 -7.29 -15.10
C MET A 1 -11.74 -6.03 -15.82
N GLU A 2 -12.60 -5.14 -16.33
CA GLU A 2 -12.22 -3.92 -17.09
C GLU A 2 -11.16 -3.04 -16.40
N VAL A 3 -11.27 -2.85 -15.08
CA VAL A 3 -10.33 -2.06 -14.29
C VAL A 3 -8.91 -2.65 -14.34
N LEU A 4 -8.78 -3.98 -14.22
CA LEU A 4 -7.50 -4.67 -14.34
C LEU A 4 -6.95 -4.61 -15.77
N GLU A 5 -7.79 -4.69 -16.80
CA GLU A 5 -7.34 -4.52 -18.19
C GLU A 5 -6.73 -3.13 -18.42
N ASN A 6 -7.38 -2.07 -17.92
CA ASN A 6 -6.87 -0.71 -17.99
C ASN A 6 -5.52 -0.55 -17.25
N CYS A 7 -5.39 -1.17 -16.08
CA CYS A 7 -4.13 -1.24 -15.34
C CYS A 7 -3.05 -1.88 -16.20
N LEU A 8 -3.29 -3.08 -16.74
CA LEU A 8 -2.34 -3.83 -17.57
C LEU A 8 -1.89 -3.06 -18.80
N PHE A 9 -2.81 -2.42 -19.53
CA PHE A 9 -2.48 -1.58 -20.67
C PHE A 9 -1.58 -0.40 -20.26
N SER A 10 -1.85 0.24 -19.13
CA SER A 10 -1.01 1.34 -18.63
C SER A 10 0.38 0.87 -18.23
N VAL A 11 0.50 -0.30 -17.59
CA VAL A 11 1.78 -0.91 -17.24
C VAL A 11 2.58 -1.27 -18.48
N GLN A 12 1.96 -1.91 -19.49
CA GLN A 12 2.63 -2.23 -20.75
C GLN A 12 3.15 -0.97 -21.46
N LYS A 13 2.40 0.12 -21.45
CA LYS A 13 2.88 1.42 -21.98
C LYS A 13 4.07 1.95 -21.18
N ALA A 14 4.01 1.93 -19.86
CA ALA A 14 5.10 2.40 -19.01
C ALA A 14 6.35 1.53 -19.11
N MET A 15 6.24 0.28 -19.60
CA MET A 15 7.34 -0.65 -19.81
C MET A 15 8.00 -0.53 -21.19
N GLN A 16 7.52 0.29 -22.12
CA GLN A 16 8.09 0.37 -23.48
C GLN A 16 9.58 0.77 -23.51
N THR A 17 10.06 1.44 -22.49
CA THR A 17 11.45 1.94 -22.37
C THR A 17 12.26 1.27 -21.27
N ILE A 18 11.72 0.21 -20.64
CA ILE A 18 12.35 -0.50 -19.53
C ILE A 18 12.07 -1.99 -19.66
N ASP A 19 13.10 -2.81 -19.48
CA ASP A 19 12.92 -4.25 -19.41
C ASP A 19 12.20 -4.65 -18.12
N GLY A 20 11.22 -5.52 -18.24
CA GLY A 20 10.47 -5.97 -17.08
C GLY A 20 9.52 -7.11 -17.42
N GLU A 21 8.88 -7.63 -16.42
CA GLU A 21 7.88 -8.69 -16.49
C GLU A 21 6.64 -8.31 -15.69
N ILE A 22 5.49 -8.80 -16.11
CA ILE A 22 4.22 -8.62 -15.41
C ILE A 22 3.79 -9.97 -14.87
N ILE A 23 3.46 -10.01 -13.58
CA ILE A 23 2.98 -11.20 -12.89
C ILE A 23 1.65 -10.86 -12.23
N ILE A 24 0.63 -11.59 -12.58
CA ILE A 24 -0.70 -11.48 -11.99
C ILE A 24 -0.90 -12.65 -11.04
N VAL A 25 -1.27 -12.36 -9.81
CA VAL A 25 -1.69 -13.38 -8.84
C VAL A 25 -3.15 -13.17 -8.54
N ASP A 26 -3.96 -14.09 -9.03
CA ASP A 26 -5.41 -14.09 -8.81
C ASP A 26 -5.76 -14.92 -7.58
N ASN A 27 -6.42 -14.30 -6.62
CA ASN A 27 -6.85 -14.91 -5.36
C ASN A 27 -8.26 -15.51 -5.45
N ASN A 28 -8.50 -16.33 -6.50
CA ASN A 28 -9.79 -17.00 -6.72
C ASN A 28 -10.92 -16.02 -7.05
N SER A 29 -10.67 -15.12 -8.00
CA SER A 29 -11.71 -14.21 -8.51
C SER A 29 -12.76 -14.97 -9.31
N ASN A 30 -13.99 -14.48 -9.29
CA ASN A 30 -15.13 -15.07 -10.02
C ASN A 30 -15.72 -14.10 -11.06
N ASP A 31 -14.93 -13.14 -11.54
CA ASP A 31 -15.32 -12.08 -12.47
C ASP A 31 -14.97 -12.38 -13.94
N GLY A 32 -14.52 -13.61 -14.26
CA GLY A 32 -14.10 -14.03 -15.59
C GLY A 32 -12.66 -13.64 -15.97
N SER A 33 -11.89 -13.08 -15.05
CA SER A 33 -10.49 -12.68 -15.29
C SER A 33 -9.61 -13.87 -15.66
N LYS A 34 -9.79 -15.00 -14.99
CA LYS A 34 -9.01 -16.24 -15.19
C LYS A 34 -9.10 -16.77 -16.61
N GLU A 35 -10.28 -16.74 -17.21
CA GLU A 35 -10.57 -17.25 -18.54
C GLU A 35 -10.15 -16.29 -19.64
N SER A 36 -10.30 -14.98 -19.41
CA SER A 36 -10.15 -13.97 -20.47
C SER A 36 -8.78 -13.32 -20.54
N LEU A 37 -8.12 -13.05 -19.40
CA LEU A 37 -6.88 -12.26 -19.40
C LEU A 37 -5.70 -12.98 -20.05
N PRO A 38 -5.47 -14.31 -19.86
CA PRO A 38 -4.33 -14.99 -20.47
C PRO A 38 -4.32 -14.93 -22.00
N SER A 39 -5.50 -14.93 -22.63
CA SER A 39 -5.62 -14.82 -24.09
C SER A 39 -5.41 -13.40 -24.62
N LYS A 40 -5.65 -12.37 -23.81
CA LYS A 40 -5.50 -10.95 -24.17
C LYS A 40 -4.11 -10.40 -23.91
N PHE A 41 -3.39 -10.88 -22.88
CA PHE A 41 -2.13 -10.33 -22.42
C PHE A 41 -0.99 -11.32 -22.56
N TRP A 42 -0.45 -11.44 -23.78
CA TRP A 42 0.71 -12.27 -24.05
C TRP A 42 1.96 -11.77 -23.30
N GLY A 43 2.74 -12.71 -22.77
CA GLY A 43 3.94 -12.38 -21.98
C GLY A 43 3.70 -12.04 -20.52
N VAL A 44 2.42 -11.95 -20.08
CA VAL A 44 2.08 -11.84 -18.66
C VAL A 44 2.08 -13.23 -18.03
N LYS A 45 2.72 -13.36 -16.86
CA LYS A 45 2.68 -14.59 -16.06
C LYS A 45 1.46 -14.56 -15.13
N PHE A 46 0.75 -15.67 -15.05
CA PHE A 46 -0.44 -15.79 -14.21
C PHE A 46 -0.26 -16.90 -13.15
N ILE A 47 -0.62 -16.59 -11.91
CA ILE A 47 -0.79 -17.54 -10.82
C ILE A 47 -2.27 -17.50 -10.42
N PHE A 48 -2.96 -18.62 -10.46
CA PHE A 48 -4.36 -18.73 -10.05
C PHE A 48 -4.45 -19.55 -8.78
N ASN A 49 -4.80 -18.90 -7.68
CA ASN A 49 -5.05 -19.57 -6.41
C ASN A 49 -6.45 -20.18 -6.38
N ASN A 50 -6.61 -21.30 -5.67
CA ASN A 50 -7.92 -21.96 -5.51
C ASN A 50 -8.75 -21.33 -4.37
N GLU A 51 -8.15 -20.42 -3.60
CA GLU A 51 -8.78 -19.70 -2.49
C GLU A 51 -8.14 -18.32 -2.32
N ASN A 52 -8.81 -17.43 -1.63
CA ASN A 52 -8.24 -16.12 -1.29
C ASN A 52 -7.24 -16.26 -0.13
N LEU A 53 -5.94 -16.20 -0.47
CA LEU A 53 -4.83 -16.31 0.48
C LEU A 53 -4.47 -14.99 1.19
N GLY A 54 -5.12 -13.89 0.82
CA GLY A 54 -4.80 -12.54 1.27
C GLY A 54 -3.73 -11.85 0.42
N PHE A 55 -3.61 -10.52 0.62
CA PHE A 55 -2.74 -9.67 -0.20
C PHE A 55 -1.25 -9.99 0.00
N ALA A 56 -0.78 -10.05 1.25
CA ALA A 56 0.62 -10.28 1.57
C ALA A 56 1.15 -11.59 0.97
N LYS A 57 0.40 -12.68 1.10
CA LYS A 57 0.78 -14.00 0.58
C LYS A 57 0.78 -14.03 -0.94
N ALA A 58 -0.21 -13.42 -1.59
CA ALA A 58 -0.25 -13.32 -3.05
C ALA A 58 0.93 -12.51 -3.60
N CYS A 59 1.28 -11.38 -2.97
CA CYS A 59 2.45 -10.60 -3.33
C CYS A 59 3.76 -11.39 -3.18
N ASN A 60 3.90 -12.16 -2.11
CA ASN A 60 5.05 -13.04 -1.93
C ASN A 60 5.13 -14.16 -2.97
N GLN A 61 3.98 -14.73 -3.39
CA GLN A 61 3.96 -15.72 -4.46
C GLN A 61 4.47 -15.14 -5.78
N GLY A 62 3.97 -13.94 -6.16
CA GLY A 62 4.43 -13.25 -7.37
C GLY A 62 5.92 -12.90 -7.31
N SER A 63 6.41 -12.39 -6.17
CA SER A 63 7.80 -12.01 -6.00
C SER A 63 8.77 -13.21 -6.12
N LYS A 64 8.38 -14.41 -5.70
CA LYS A 64 9.20 -15.64 -5.78
C LYS A 64 9.51 -16.06 -7.20
N ILE A 65 8.64 -15.78 -8.17
CA ILE A 65 8.85 -16.14 -9.58
C ILE A 65 9.34 -14.95 -10.43
N SER A 66 9.48 -13.78 -9.82
CA SER A 66 9.99 -12.58 -10.46
C SER A 66 11.52 -12.56 -10.48
N SER A 67 12.13 -11.86 -11.46
CA SER A 67 13.60 -11.82 -11.69
C SER A 67 14.22 -10.41 -11.70
N GLY A 68 13.40 -9.35 -11.83
CA GLY A 68 13.89 -7.96 -11.95
C GLY A 68 14.61 -7.46 -10.69
N ASP A 69 15.49 -6.48 -10.83
CA ASP A 69 16.22 -5.82 -9.72
C ASP A 69 15.31 -5.02 -8.80
N PHE A 70 14.15 -4.62 -9.32
CA PHE A 70 13.09 -3.93 -8.59
C PHE A 70 11.82 -4.75 -8.66
N ILE A 71 11.03 -4.74 -7.58
CA ILE A 71 9.71 -5.35 -7.51
C ILE A 71 8.70 -4.22 -7.30
N LEU A 72 7.70 -4.12 -8.18
CA LEU A 72 6.58 -3.22 -8.01
C LEU A 72 5.36 -4.02 -7.56
N PHE A 73 4.85 -3.73 -6.38
CA PHE A 73 3.52 -4.14 -5.94
C PHE A 73 2.53 -3.06 -6.37
N LEU A 74 1.55 -3.46 -7.15
CA LEU A 74 0.59 -2.56 -7.79
C LEU A 74 -0.84 -3.09 -7.63
N ASN A 75 -1.73 -2.25 -7.15
CA ASN A 75 -3.15 -2.60 -7.13
C ASN A 75 -3.74 -2.63 -8.54
N PRO A 76 -4.69 -3.53 -8.81
CA PRO A 76 -5.30 -3.71 -10.13
C PRO A 76 -6.16 -2.51 -10.60
N ASP A 77 -6.49 -1.59 -9.70
CA ASP A 77 -7.28 -0.37 -9.96
C ASP A 77 -6.40 0.89 -10.11
N SER A 78 -5.11 0.69 -10.45
CA SER A 78 -4.16 1.77 -10.70
C SER A 78 -3.89 1.96 -12.19
N VAL A 79 -3.73 3.20 -12.64
CA VAL A 79 -3.36 3.55 -14.02
C VAL A 79 -2.10 4.41 -13.99
N LEU A 80 -1.03 3.92 -14.62
CA LEU A 80 0.29 4.52 -14.63
C LEU A 80 0.44 5.53 -15.77
N SER A 81 1.25 6.58 -15.55
CA SER A 81 1.78 7.40 -16.65
C SER A 81 2.91 6.65 -17.36
N GLU A 82 3.18 6.99 -18.62
CA GLU A 82 4.18 6.30 -19.47
C GLU A 82 5.61 6.37 -18.90
N THR A 83 5.96 7.43 -18.19
CA THR A 83 7.30 7.61 -17.60
C THR A 83 7.39 7.12 -16.15
N CYS A 84 6.29 6.69 -15.53
CA CYS A 84 6.22 6.38 -14.11
C CYS A 84 7.31 5.40 -13.66
N LEU A 85 7.51 4.30 -14.40
CA LEU A 85 8.47 3.27 -14.02
C LEU A 85 9.92 3.74 -14.22
N THR A 86 10.21 4.37 -15.34
CA THR A 86 11.56 4.90 -15.63
C THR A 86 11.98 5.98 -14.66
N ASP A 87 11.05 6.86 -14.25
CA ASP A 87 11.31 7.91 -13.27
C ASP A 87 11.56 7.32 -11.87
N CYS A 88 10.80 6.29 -11.46
CA CYS A 88 11.04 5.57 -10.21
C CYS A 88 12.42 4.88 -10.21
N VAL A 89 12.78 4.17 -11.28
CA VAL A 89 14.10 3.53 -11.39
C VAL A 89 15.24 4.56 -11.40
N SER A 90 15.05 5.69 -12.08
CA SER A 90 16.01 6.78 -12.10
C SER A 90 16.22 7.39 -10.72
N PHE A 91 15.14 7.50 -9.91
CA PHE A 91 15.26 7.93 -8.53
C PHE A 91 16.13 7.00 -7.69
N PHE A 92 15.96 5.68 -7.80
CA PHE A 92 16.80 4.70 -7.08
C PHE A 92 18.28 4.79 -7.46
N LYS A 93 18.60 5.14 -8.72
CA LYS A 93 20.00 5.31 -9.16
C LYS A 93 20.70 6.48 -8.48
N THR A 94 19.96 7.53 -8.15
CA THR A 94 20.47 8.76 -7.51
C THR A 94 20.34 8.76 -5.98
N HIS A 95 19.50 7.87 -5.42
CA HIS A 95 19.23 7.79 -3.97
C HIS A 95 19.52 6.36 -3.48
N GLN A 96 20.79 6.10 -3.15
CA GLN A 96 21.23 4.76 -2.74
C GLN A 96 20.62 4.33 -1.39
N ASP A 97 20.25 5.27 -0.55
CA ASP A 97 19.56 5.05 0.73
C ASP A 97 18.07 4.72 0.58
N ALA A 98 17.50 4.87 -0.62
CA ALA A 98 16.12 4.47 -0.88
C ALA A 98 15.99 2.95 -0.89
N GLY A 99 15.15 2.42 0.00
CA GLY A 99 14.76 0.99 0.02
C GLY A 99 13.50 0.75 -0.80
N ALA A 100 12.52 1.64 -0.64
CA ALA A 100 11.25 1.60 -1.36
C ALA A 100 10.80 3.01 -1.78
N VAL A 101 10.01 3.08 -2.86
CA VAL A 101 9.36 4.30 -3.32
C VAL A 101 7.87 4.07 -3.55
N GLY A 102 7.07 5.08 -3.23
CA GLY A 102 5.67 5.22 -3.61
C GLY A 102 5.48 6.53 -4.36
N VAL A 103 4.37 6.67 -5.06
CA VAL A 103 4.10 7.83 -5.90
C VAL A 103 2.84 8.58 -5.47
N ARG A 104 2.63 9.77 -6.03
CA ARG A 104 1.43 10.55 -5.81
C ARG A 104 0.23 9.87 -6.45
N MET A 105 -0.75 9.50 -5.64
CA MET A 105 -1.98 8.89 -6.12
C MET A 105 -3.09 9.94 -6.22
N LEU A 106 -3.82 9.90 -7.31
CA LEU A 106 -4.97 10.77 -7.60
C LEU A 106 -6.21 9.90 -7.79
N ASP A 107 -7.37 10.40 -7.37
CA ASP A 107 -8.65 9.75 -7.68
C ASP A 107 -9.08 10.01 -9.15
N ASP A 108 -10.24 9.49 -9.55
CA ASP A 108 -10.84 9.66 -10.88
C ASP A 108 -11.11 11.13 -11.25
N LYS A 109 -11.16 12.04 -10.26
CA LYS A 109 -11.36 13.49 -10.42
C LYS A 109 -10.05 14.27 -10.36
N GLY A 110 -8.91 13.58 -10.31
CA GLY A 110 -7.60 14.21 -10.19
C GLY A 110 -7.28 14.76 -8.78
N LYS A 111 -8.07 14.43 -7.76
CA LYS A 111 -7.84 14.86 -6.39
C LYS A 111 -6.81 13.98 -5.70
N PHE A 112 -5.90 14.59 -4.96
CA PHE A 112 -4.87 13.89 -4.20
C PHE A 112 -5.43 12.94 -3.14
N LEU A 113 -4.92 11.72 -3.14
CA LEU A 113 -5.23 10.69 -2.17
C LEU A 113 -4.20 10.72 -1.02
N LYS A 114 -4.63 11.15 0.16
CA LYS A 114 -3.77 11.34 1.35
C LYS A 114 -3.02 10.09 1.79
N GLU A 115 -3.52 8.90 1.46
CA GLU A 115 -2.88 7.61 1.74
C GLU A 115 -1.61 7.35 0.93
N SER A 116 -1.30 8.17 -0.08
CA SER A 116 -0.05 8.10 -0.84
C SER A 116 1.19 8.21 0.05
N LYS A 117 1.07 8.95 1.16
CA LYS A 117 2.13 9.14 2.16
C LYS A 117 1.54 9.11 3.56
N ARG A 118 2.11 8.30 4.42
CA ARG A 118 1.60 8.12 5.79
C ARG A 118 2.73 8.08 6.81
N GLY A 119 2.39 8.41 8.04
CA GLY A 119 3.22 8.15 9.21
C GLY A 119 2.84 6.83 9.87
N LEU A 120 3.69 6.34 10.75
CA LEU A 120 3.40 5.17 11.57
C LEU A 120 2.20 5.44 12.50
N PRO A 121 1.34 4.43 12.74
CA PRO A 121 0.25 4.56 13.69
C PRO A 121 0.82 4.87 15.09
N SER A 122 0.22 5.84 15.77
CA SER A 122 0.57 6.17 17.15
C SER A 122 -0.69 6.53 17.93
N PRO A 123 -0.70 6.44 19.28
CA PRO A 123 -1.86 6.83 20.08
C PRO A 123 -2.28 8.27 19.82
N SER A 124 -1.34 9.20 19.76
CA SER A 124 -1.61 10.61 19.50
C SER A 124 -2.20 10.83 18.11
N ALA A 125 -1.63 10.22 17.07
CA ALA A 125 -2.15 10.31 15.71
C ALA A 125 -3.57 9.70 15.61
N SER A 126 -3.82 8.58 16.29
CA SER A 126 -5.14 7.95 16.36
C SER A 126 -6.13 8.83 17.12
N PHE A 127 -5.72 9.43 18.23
CA PHE A 127 -6.52 10.37 19.01
C PHE A 127 -6.93 11.60 18.17
N TYR A 128 -5.97 12.29 17.56
CA TYR A 128 -6.26 13.46 16.75
C TYR A 128 -7.18 13.17 15.55
N LYS A 129 -7.03 11.99 14.95
CA LYS A 129 -7.92 11.54 13.88
C LYS A 129 -9.32 11.21 14.40
N LEU A 130 -9.43 10.57 15.57
CA LEU A 130 -10.69 10.18 16.18
C LEU A 130 -11.57 11.40 16.51
N PHE A 131 -10.96 12.44 17.08
CA PHE A 131 -11.65 13.66 17.50
C PHE A 131 -11.72 14.74 16.41
N GLY A 132 -11.38 14.41 15.16
CA GLY A 132 -11.46 15.35 14.04
C GLY A 132 -10.44 16.50 14.08
N VAL A 133 -9.53 16.51 15.06
CA VAL A 133 -8.52 17.59 15.23
C VAL A 133 -7.60 17.72 14.02
N THR A 134 -7.33 16.60 13.32
CA THR A 134 -6.56 16.61 12.06
C THR A 134 -7.23 17.39 10.94
N ALA A 135 -8.55 17.53 10.95
CA ALA A 135 -9.27 18.32 9.94
C ALA A 135 -9.10 19.83 10.19
N ILE A 136 -8.94 20.25 11.46
CA ILE A 136 -8.74 21.65 11.84
C ILE A 136 -7.27 22.07 11.58
N PHE A 137 -6.31 21.15 11.80
CA PHE A 137 -4.88 21.42 11.65
C PHE A 137 -4.22 20.45 10.65
N PRO A 138 -4.61 20.50 9.36
CA PRO A 138 -4.21 19.52 8.35
C PRO A 138 -2.72 19.53 7.98
N VAL A 139 -2.00 20.61 8.25
CA VAL A 139 -0.56 20.79 7.96
C VAL A 139 0.34 20.70 9.19
N SER A 140 -0.21 20.43 10.37
CA SER A 140 0.57 20.32 11.61
C SER A 140 1.44 19.06 11.59
N LYS A 141 2.74 19.21 11.85
CA LYS A 141 3.70 18.08 11.99
C LYS A 141 3.30 17.08 13.07
N THR A 142 2.65 17.53 14.14
CA THR A 142 2.25 16.71 15.27
C THR A 142 0.84 16.14 15.10
N ILE A 143 -0.13 16.97 14.74
CA ILE A 143 -1.55 16.62 14.66
C ILE A 143 -1.85 15.86 13.38
N ALA A 144 -1.34 16.31 12.25
CA ALA A 144 -1.53 15.66 10.95
C ALA A 144 -0.43 14.62 10.63
N LYS A 145 0.30 14.14 11.64
CA LYS A 145 1.42 13.22 11.49
C LYS A 145 1.05 11.95 10.71
N TYR A 146 -0.14 11.40 10.93
CA TYR A 146 -0.55 10.17 10.25
C TYR A 146 -0.59 10.29 8.72
N TYR A 147 -1.08 11.40 8.17
CA TYR A 147 -1.09 11.63 6.72
C TYR A 147 0.08 12.52 6.26
N GLN A 148 1.00 12.82 7.16
CA GLN A 148 2.14 13.72 6.91
C GLN A 148 1.75 14.98 6.14
N GLY A 149 0.66 15.62 6.58
CA GLY A 149 0.05 16.77 5.92
C GLY A 149 0.96 18.01 5.83
N HIS A 150 2.04 18.03 6.60
CA HIS A 150 3.08 19.09 6.55
C HIS A 150 4.02 18.93 5.34
N LEU A 151 4.05 17.77 4.68
CA LEU A 151 4.85 17.57 3.48
C LEU A 151 4.02 17.96 2.25
N PRO A 152 4.58 18.74 1.32
CA PRO A 152 3.90 19.05 0.05
C PRO A 152 3.55 17.78 -0.73
N GLU A 153 2.40 17.80 -1.41
CA GLU A 153 1.94 16.64 -2.15
C GLU A 153 2.63 16.45 -3.50
N ASN A 154 3.27 17.48 -4.02
CA ASN A 154 3.94 17.52 -5.34
C ASN A 154 5.47 17.49 -5.24
N GLU A 155 6.01 17.22 -4.05
CA GLU A 155 7.46 17.13 -3.81
C GLU A 155 7.87 15.72 -3.37
N ASN A 156 9.12 15.36 -3.69
CA ASN A 156 9.70 14.10 -3.24
C ASN A 156 10.18 14.25 -1.80
N ASN A 157 9.73 13.36 -0.92
CA ASN A 157 10.07 13.41 0.50
C ASN A 157 10.28 12.00 1.08
N PRO A 158 11.19 11.83 2.04
CA PRO A 158 11.22 10.61 2.84
C PRO A 158 9.95 10.55 3.71
N VAL A 159 9.37 9.37 3.81
CA VAL A 159 8.14 9.12 4.56
C VAL A 159 8.27 7.86 5.42
N GLU A 160 7.44 7.74 6.47
CA GLU A 160 7.50 6.55 7.33
C GLU A 160 6.83 5.34 6.64
N VAL A 161 5.72 5.56 5.94
CA VAL A 161 4.89 4.50 5.36
C VAL A 161 4.44 4.86 3.95
N LEU A 162 4.62 3.92 3.03
CA LEU A 162 4.10 3.96 1.66
C LEU A 162 2.76 3.21 1.58
N SER A 163 2.03 3.44 0.50
CA SER A 163 0.80 2.70 0.21
C SER A 163 1.10 1.42 -0.56
N GLY A 164 0.47 0.31 -0.16
CA GLY A 164 0.52 -0.94 -0.92
C GLY A 164 -0.14 -0.85 -2.31
N ALA A 165 -0.89 0.22 -2.60
CA ALA A 165 -1.49 0.42 -3.92
C ALA A 165 -0.44 0.68 -5.02
N PHE A 166 0.69 1.29 -4.66
CA PHE A 166 1.90 1.41 -5.49
C PHE A 166 3.12 1.43 -4.57
N MET A 167 3.90 0.38 -4.58
CA MET A 167 5.14 0.29 -3.82
C MET A 167 6.21 -0.41 -4.63
N MET A 168 7.21 0.34 -5.11
CA MET A 168 8.38 -0.22 -5.79
C MET A 168 9.52 -0.35 -4.79
N ILE A 169 10.16 -1.52 -4.75
CA ILE A 169 11.18 -1.88 -3.76
C ILE A 169 12.40 -2.47 -4.49
N LYS A 170 13.62 -2.18 -4.04
CA LYS A 170 14.81 -2.92 -4.46
C LYS A 170 14.67 -4.38 -4.07
N ARG A 171 14.84 -5.32 -4.99
CA ARG A 171 14.78 -6.77 -4.71
C ARG A 171 15.64 -7.15 -3.52
N ALA A 172 16.89 -6.72 -3.48
CA ALA A 172 17.81 -7.02 -2.39
C ALA A 172 17.30 -6.51 -1.01
N VAL A 173 16.52 -5.43 -0.97
CA VAL A 173 15.91 -4.94 0.27
C VAL A 173 14.69 -5.78 0.63
N PHE A 174 13.84 -6.13 -0.35
CA PHE A 174 12.67 -6.98 -0.13
C PHE A 174 13.05 -8.38 0.40
N GLU A 175 14.11 -8.96 -0.16
CA GLU A 175 14.66 -10.24 0.31
C GLU A 175 15.25 -10.13 1.72
N LYS A 176 16.00 -9.06 2.04
CA LYS A 176 16.55 -8.83 3.39
C LYS A 176 15.47 -8.70 4.47
N VAL A 177 14.32 -8.10 4.15
CA VAL A 177 13.18 -8.04 5.08
C VAL A 177 12.34 -9.31 5.07
N ASN A 178 12.70 -10.31 4.27
CA ASN A 178 11.96 -11.56 4.11
C ASN A 178 10.52 -11.35 3.58
N GLY A 179 10.34 -10.42 2.65
CA GLY A 179 9.06 -10.17 2.00
C GLY A 179 7.99 -9.52 2.87
N PHE A 180 6.75 -9.63 2.43
CA PHE A 180 5.59 -9.28 3.26
C PHE A 180 5.39 -10.30 4.37
N ASP A 181 4.92 -9.85 5.53
CA ASP A 181 4.50 -10.75 6.60
C ASP A 181 3.11 -11.32 6.33
N GLU A 182 3.06 -12.61 6.07
CA GLU A 182 1.83 -13.33 5.71
C GLU A 182 0.81 -13.45 6.85
N ALA A 183 1.15 -13.04 8.08
CA ALA A 183 0.20 -12.91 9.17
C ALA A 183 -0.82 -11.77 8.92
N PHE A 184 -0.49 -10.80 8.06
CA PHE A 184 -1.42 -9.79 7.58
C PHE A 184 -2.17 -10.32 6.37
N PHE A 185 -3.44 -10.66 6.57
CA PHE A 185 -4.29 -11.15 5.48
C PHE A 185 -4.62 -10.03 4.49
N LEU A 186 -5.04 -8.88 5.03
CA LEU A 186 -5.39 -7.67 4.28
C LEU A 186 -5.24 -6.46 5.21
N TYR A 187 -4.63 -5.38 4.72
CA TYR A 187 -4.27 -4.16 5.45
C TYR A 187 -3.17 -4.34 6.50
N GLY A 188 -2.37 -3.30 6.65
CA GLY A 188 -1.29 -3.23 7.62
C GLY A 188 0.02 -3.88 7.19
N GLU A 189 0.00 -4.74 6.15
CA GLU A 189 1.19 -5.33 5.54
C GLU A 189 2.13 -4.28 4.94
N ASP A 190 1.58 -3.21 4.39
CA ASP A 190 2.33 -2.09 3.83
C ASP A 190 2.99 -1.24 4.93
N ILE A 191 2.30 -1.06 6.06
CA ILE A 191 2.84 -0.39 7.25
C ILE A 191 3.97 -1.22 7.86
N ASP A 192 3.74 -2.52 8.03
CA ASP A 192 4.72 -3.48 8.55
C ASP A 192 5.99 -3.52 7.67
N LEU A 193 5.82 -3.66 6.36
CA LEU A 193 6.92 -3.71 5.41
C LEU A 193 7.72 -2.39 5.40
N SER A 194 7.04 -1.24 5.36
CA SER A 194 7.67 0.08 5.41
C SER A 194 8.50 0.27 6.68
N LEU A 195 7.99 -0.18 7.83
CA LEU A 195 8.71 -0.12 9.09
C LEU A 195 9.95 -1.02 9.09
N ARG A 196 9.85 -2.28 8.60
CA ARG A 196 10.98 -3.22 8.54
C ARG A 196 12.08 -2.74 7.58
N ILE A 197 11.72 -2.10 6.45
CA ILE A 197 12.68 -1.46 5.56
C ILE A 197 13.44 -0.35 6.30
N SER A 198 12.74 0.48 7.06
CA SER A 198 13.36 1.57 7.85
C SER A 198 14.27 1.03 8.95
N GLN A 199 13.91 -0.09 9.59
CA GLN A 199 14.73 -0.75 10.63
C GLN A 199 16.04 -1.33 10.07
N LEU A 200 16.11 -1.63 8.78
CA LEU A 200 17.36 -2.00 8.09
C LEU A 200 18.23 -0.79 7.71
N GLY A 201 17.83 0.44 8.08
CA GLY A 201 18.56 1.67 7.77
C GLY A 201 18.26 2.27 6.38
N TYR A 202 17.35 1.68 5.62
CA TYR A 202 16.88 2.26 4.37
C TYR A 202 15.77 3.29 4.62
N LYS A 203 15.55 4.16 3.62
CA LYS A 203 14.44 5.13 3.64
C LYS A 203 13.34 4.71 2.67
N ASN A 204 12.11 4.97 3.05
CA ASN A 204 10.96 4.98 2.16
C ASN A 204 10.79 6.40 1.60
N TYR A 205 10.58 6.53 0.28
CA TYR A 205 10.39 7.83 -0.35
C TYR A 205 9.04 7.93 -1.04
N TYR A 206 8.34 8.99 -0.76
CA TYR A 206 7.20 9.44 -1.53
C TYR A 206 7.68 10.33 -2.67
N LEU A 207 7.35 9.96 -3.93
CA LEU A 207 7.72 10.70 -5.13
C LEU A 207 6.54 11.55 -5.60
N GLY A 208 6.40 12.75 -5.04
CA GLY A 208 5.27 13.64 -5.32
C GLY A 208 5.26 14.22 -6.75
N LYS A 209 6.38 14.17 -7.45
CA LYS A 209 6.51 14.62 -8.84
C LYS A 209 6.02 13.58 -9.85
N ILE A 210 5.84 12.32 -9.44
CA ILE A 210 5.34 11.22 -10.25
C ILE A 210 3.93 10.91 -9.78
N SER A 211 2.96 10.87 -10.68
CA SER A 211 1.57 10.58 -10.32
C SER A 211 0.98 9.41 -11.09
N ILE A 212 0.08 8.71 -10.41
CA ILE A 212 -0.78 7.68 -11.00
C ILE A 212 -2.24 7.98 -10.65
N MET A 213 -3.18 7.44 -11.41
CA MET A 213 -4.58 7.37 -11.00
C MET A 213 -4.81 6.08 -10.21
N HIS A 214 -5.58 6.16 -9.13
CA HIS A 214 -6.02 5.00 -8.34
C HIS A 214 -7.55 5.07 -8.21
N LEU A 215 -8.22 4.25 -9.01
CA LEU A 215 -9.68 4.23 -9.19
C LEU A 215 -10.32 3.46 -8.03
N LYS A 216 -10.43 4.11 -6.87
CA LYS A 216 -10.99 3.48 -5.67
C LYS A 216 -12.37 2.90 -5.89
N GLY A 217 -12.59 1.70 -5.35
CA GLY A 217 -13.91 1.08 -5.23
C GLY A 217 -14.14 -0.16 -6.09
N GLY A 218 -13.16 -0.57 -6.90
CA GLY A 218 -13.31 -1.77 -7.74
C GLY A 218 -13.20 -3.10 -7.00
N SER A 219 -12.48 -3.14 -5.85
CA SER A 219 -12.09 -4.40 -5.22
C SER A 219 -12.54 -4.60 -3.78
N THR A 220 -13.08 -3.59 -3.09
CA THR A 220 -13.39 -3.71 -1.66
C THR A 220 -14.75 -3.14 -1.29
N THR A 221 -15.67 -4.01 -0.86
CA THR A 221 -16.96 -3.61 -0.29
C THR A 221 -16.81 -3.29 1.20
N TYR A 222 -17.27 -2.11 1.63
CA TYR A 222 -17.28 -1.71 3.03
C TYR A 222 -18.38 -2.46 3.79
N ASN A 223 -18.02 -3.57 4.44
CA ASN A 223 -18.90 -4.44 5.19
C ASN A 223 -18.28 -4.83 6.56
N TYR A 224 -18.96 -5.68 7.31
CA TYR A 224 -18.46 -6.16 8.61
C TYR A 224 -17.09 -6.83 8.50
N LYS A 225 -16.87 -7.67 7.47
CA LYS A 225 -15.61 -8.35 7.24
C LYS A 225 -14.47 -7.34 6.99
N TYR A 226 -14.70 -6.31 6.17
CA TYR A 226 -13.76 -5.22 5.97
C TYR A 226 -13.33 -4.57 7.29
N VAL A 227 -14.33 -4.23 8.13
CA VAL A 227 -14.07 -3.59 9.44
C VAL A 227 -13.28 -4.52 10.36
N ASP A 228 -13.62 -5.82 10.37
CA ASP A 228 -12.93 -6.81 11.19
C ASP A 228 -11.48 -7.00 10.77
N ASP A 229 -11.23 -7.21 9.48
CA ASP A 229 -9.90 -7.39 8.90
C ASP A 229 -9.03 -6.15 9.14
N PHE A 230 -9.56 -4.93 8.88
CA PHE A 230 -8.81 -3.69 9.06
C PHE A 230 -8.38 -3.44 10.51
N TYR A 231 -9.29 -3.56 11.46
CA TYR A 231 -8.96 -3.34 12.88
C TYR A 231 -8.22 -4.54 13.49
N GLY A 232 -8.40 -5.74 12.95
CA GLY A 232 -7.61 -6.92 13.28
C GLY A 232 -6.13 -6.71 12.91
N ALA A 233 -5.87 -6.24 11.70
CA ALA A 233 -4.53 -5.90 11.23
C ALA A 233 -3.85 -4.82 12.09
N MET A 234 -4.61 -3.78 12.51
CA MET A 234 -4.08 -2.76 13.43
C MET A 234 -3.66 -3.35 14.78
N LYS A 235 -4.45 -4.27 15.35
CA LYS A 235 -4.10 -4.96 16.61
C LYS A 235 -2.88 -5.85 16.44
N LEU A 236 -2.78 -6.56 15.32
CA LEU A 236 -1.62 -7.38 14.99
C LEU A 236 -0.35 -6.53 14.89
N PHE A 237 -0.42 -5.38 14.21
CA PHE A 237 0.70 -4.45 14.11
C PHE A 237 1.19 -3.98 15.49
N VAL A 238 0.27 -3.57 16.36
CA VAL A 238 0.61 -3.18 17.75
C VAL A 238 1.27 -4.32 18.51
N LYS A 239 0.73 -5.53 18.39
CA LYS A 239 1.29 -6.74 19.03
C LYS A 239 2.71 -7.03 18.55
N LYS A 240 3.01 -6.86 17.25
CA LYS A 240 4.31 -7.15 16.66
C LYS A 240 5.37 -6.09 16.96
N HIS A 241 5.04 -4.83 16.80
CA HIS A 241 6.02 -3.77 16.73
C HIS A 241 6.09 -2.87 17.96
N TYR A 242 5.19 -3.02 18.94
CA TYR A 242 5.18 -2.18 20.15
C TYR A 242 5.35 -2.97 21.44
N ASN A 243 6.00 -4.14 21.37
CA ASN A 243 6.30 -4.95 22.57
C ASN A 243 7.32 -4.27 23.50
N ASP A 244 8.17 -3.39 22.96
CA ASP A 244 9.14 -2.57 23.70
C ASP A 244 8.47 -1.40 24.45
N LYS A 245 7.23 -1.06 24.11
CA LYS A 245 6.48 0.02 24.75
C LYS A 245 5.83 -0.44 26.06
N SER A 246 5.58 0.51 26.96
CA SER A 246 4.93 0.20 28.24
C SER A 246 3.58 -0.47 28.04
N THR A 247 3.17 -1.30 29.01
CA THR A 247 1.87 -1.98 28.98
C THR A 247 0.72 -1.00 28.87
N LEU A 248 0.82 0.13 29.58
CA LEU A 248 -0.19 1.19 29.52
C LEU A 248 -0.33 1.78 28.11
N TYR A 249 0.79 2.04 27.43
CA TYR A 249 0.79 2.52 26.04
C TYR A 249 0.08 1.54 25.10
N ARG A 250 0.38 0.24 25.21
CA ARG A 250 -0.26 -0.80 24.41
C ARG A 250 -1.76 -0.93 24.71
N LEU A 251 -2.15 -0.85 25.98
CA LEU A 251 -3.57 -0.86 26.38
C LEU A 251 -4.34 0.33 25.78
N PHE A 252 -3.77 1.53 25.78
CA PHE A 252 -4.40 2.69 25.16
C PHE A 252 -4.59 2.51 23.64
N LEU A 253 -3.58 1.95 22.95
CA LEU A 253 -3.71 1.64 21.53
C LEU A 253 -4.82 0.62 21.26
N HIS A 254 -4.82 -0.49 22.00
CA HIS A 254 -5.83 -1.53 21.84
C HIS A 254 -7.25 -1.02 22.17
N ALA A 255 -7.40 -0.20 23.20
CA ALA A 255 -8.67 0.43 23.55
C ALA A 255 -9.15 1.37 22.42
N GLY A 256 -8.26 2.25 21.93
CA GLY A 256 -8.59 3.16 20.83
C GLY A 256 -8.99 2.42 19.54
N ILE A 257 -8.26 1.37 19.17
CA ILE A 257 -8.59 0.50 18.04
C ILE A 257 -9.96 -0.16 18.23
N SER A 258 -10.25 -0.67 19.44
CA SER A 258 -11.51 -1.34 19.74
C SER A 258 -12.71 -0.38 19.70
N VAL A 259 -12.56 0.82 20.27
CA VAL A 259 -13.60 1.87 20.21
C VAL A 259 -13.89 2.25 18.75
N ARG A 260 -12.83 2.47 17.94
CA ARG A 260 -13.01 2.80 16.50
C ARG A 260 -13.67 1.68 15.74
N LYS A 261 -13.31 0.42 16.01
CA LYS A 261 -13.98 -0.76 15.42
C LYS A 261 -15.46 -0.74 15.73
N MET A 262 -15.83 -0.56 17.00
CA MET A 262 -17.22 -0.49 17.45
C MET A 262 -17.98 0.64 16.73
N LEU A 263 -17.44 1.86 16.70
CA LEU A 263 -18.05 2.98 16.00
C LEU A 263 -18.19 2.72 14.50
N SER A 264 -17.22 2.05 13.87
CA SER A 264 -17.29 1.69 12.46
C SER A 264 -18.36 0.65 12.17
N ILE A 265 -18.56 -0.33 13.08
CA ILE A 265 -19.63 -1.33 12.98
C ILE A 265 -21.01 -0.66 13.14
N LEU A 266 -21.17 0.22 14.13
CA LEU A 266 -22.42 0.97 14.34
C LEU A 266 -22.77 1.87 13.16
N ALA A 267 -21.78 2.34 12.40
CA ALA A 267 -21.99 3.19 11.23
C ALA A 267 -22.31 2.39 9.95
N LEU A 268 -22.15 1.05 9.92
CA LEU A 268 -22.40 0.22 8.74
C LEU A 268 -23.82 0.38 8.16
N PRO A 269 -24.91 0.40 8.95
CA PRO A 269 -26.25 0.53 8.40
C PRO A 269 -26.56 1.88 7.75
N PHE A 270 -25.71 2.90 7.97
CA PHE A 270 -25.90 4.28 7.51
C PHE A 270 -24.97 4.66 6.33
N ARG A 271 -24.25 3.70 5.79
CA ARG A 271 -23.33 3.84 4.66
C ARG A 271 -23.74 2.94 3.51
#